data_b882721e5151f693e2d65bf666b5fc77
#
_entry.id   b882721e5151f693e2d65bf666b5fc77
#
_cell.length_a   1.000
_cell.length_b   1.000
_cell.length_c   1.000
_cell.angle_alpha   90.00
_cell.angle_beta   90.00
_cell.angle_gamma   90.00
#
_symmetry.space_group_name_H-M   'P 1'
#
loop_
_entity.id
_entity.type
_entity.pdbx_description
1 polymer ?
#
loop_
_entity_poly.entity_id
_entity_poly.type
_entity_poly.pdbx_seq_one_letter_code
_entity_poly.pdbx_strand_id
1 'polypeptide(L)'
;MLREVLNQTITRWINDLDHYSLAELRQKPSPVSWSLGQVYFHLIDNTWYYLEEARICMNSDDYMHERPLPDGAAMLANNEFPDAIIEGPDTNVDIPQPGSKYQLKDSLLQIKKEISSLAILDSHNRRGKTKHPGLGYFSANDWLQFADMHFRHHLKQKKRIDDFLRANQ
;
A
#
# COMPACT_ATOMS: atom_id res chain seq x y z
N MET A 1 9.47 -8.34 -12.79
CA MET A 1 8.95 -9.32 -11.80
C MET A 1 8.29 -8.65 -10.60
N LEU A 2 8.97 -7.86 -9.76
CA LEU A 2 8.34 -7.23 -8.57
C LEU A 2 7.19 -6.26 -8.92
N ARG A 3 7.40 -5.36 -9.89
CA ARG A 3 6.34 -4.47 -10.41
C ARG A 3 5.13 -5.23 -10.96
N GLU A 4 5.36 -6.38 -11.57
CA GLU A 4 4.31 -7.28 -12.05
C GLU A 4 3.46 -7.81 -10.87
N VAL A 5 4.12 -8.30 -9.82
CA VAL A 5 3.46 -8.80 -8.60
C VAL A 5 2.59 -7.71 -7.97
N LEU A 6 3.16 -6.51 -7.75
CA LEU A 6 2.40 -5.37 -7.21
C LEU A 6 1.21 -5.00 -8.12
N ASN A 7 1.39 -4.96 -9.43
CA ASN A 7 0.30 -4.69 -10.38
C ASN A 7 -0.80 -5.75 -10.32
N GLN A 8 -0.47 -7.03 -10.14
CA GLN A 8 -1.44 -8.11 -9.98
C GLN A 8 -2.21 -7.97 -8.67
N THR A 9 -1.51 -7.66 -7.58
CA THR A 9 -2.12 -7.39 -6.27
C THR A 9 -3.11 -6.23 -6.34
N ILE A 10 -2.73 -5.09 -6.93
CA ILE A 10 -3.61 -3.93 -7.10
C ILE A 10 -4.80 -4.28 -8.02
N THR A 11 -4.58 -5.05 -9.08
CA THR A 11 -5.67 -5.48 -9.99
C THR A 11 -6.72 -6.29 -9.24
N ARG A 12 -6.31 -7.16 -8.30
CA ARG A 12 -7.24 -7.90 -7.44
C ARG A 12 -8.11 -6.95 -6.61
N TRP A 13 -7.51 -5.93 -5.96
CA TRP A 13 -8.26 -4.94 -5.19
C TRP A 13 -9.21 -4.11 -6.06
N ILE A 14 -8.81 -3.77 -7.29
CA ILE A 14 -9.69 -3.09 -8.27
C ILE A 14 -10.91 -3.96 -8.62
N ASN A 15 -10.69 -5.24 -8.90
CA ASN A 15 -11.77 -6.17 -9.25
C ASN A 15 -12.72 -6.39 -8.07
N ASP A 16 -12.19 -6.46 -6.87
CA ASP A 16 -12.99 -6.62 -5.65
C ASP A 16 -13.95 -5.43 -5.44
N LEU A 17 -13.58 -4.20 -5.84
CA LEU A 17 -14.45 -3.02 -5.73
C LEU A 17 -15.80 -3.19 -6.45
N ASP A 18 -15.85 -3.94 -7.53
CA ASP A 18 -17.08 -4.14 -8.31
C ASP A 18 -18.15 -4.91 -7.54
N HIS A 19 -17.77 -5.65 -6.48
CA HIS A 19 -18.65 -6.43 -5.63
C HIS A 19 -19.34 -5.63 -4.52
N TYR A 20 -19.00 -4.36 -4.30
CA TYR A 20 -19.55 -3.54 -3.23
C TYR A 20 -20.39 -2.38 -3.77
N SER A 21 -21.48 -2.07 -3.08
CA SER A 21 -22.15 -0.77 -3.19
C SER A 21 -21.34 0.30 -2.45
N LEU A 22 -21.61 1.57 -2.74
CA LEU A 22 -21.00 2.69 -2.01
C LEU A 22 -21.41 2.68 -0.52
N ALA A 23 -22.63 2.26 -0.21
CA ALA A 23 -23.13 2.13 1.15
C ALA A 23 -22.31 1.10 1.95
N GLU A 24 -22.05 -0.09 1.38
CA GLU A 24 -21.22 -1.11 2.00
C GLU A 24 -19.77 -0.64 2.20
N LEU A 25 -19.18 0.08 1.22
CA LEU A 25 -17.84 0.64 1.36
C LEU A 25 -17.72 1.66 2.50
N ARG A 26 -18.81 2.32 2.88
CA ARG A 26 -18.87 3.31 3.97
C ARG A 26 -19.27 2.72 5.32
N GLN A 27 -19.77 1.50 5.34
CA GLN A 27 -20.25 0.87 6.56
C GLN A 27 -19.08 0.44 7.45
N LYS A 28 -19.11 0.88 8.71
CA LYS A 28 -18.08 0.55 9.70
C LYS A 28 -18.55 -0.62 10.56
N PRO A 29 -17.70 -1.64 10.81
CA PRO A 29 -18.03 -2.71 11.76
C PRO A 29 -18.28 -2.22 13.19
N SER A 30 -17.61 -1.15 13.59
CA SER A 30 -17.84 -0.45 14.85
C SER A 30 -17.49 1.03 14.70
N PRO A 31 -17.92 1.91 15.65
CA PRO A 31 -17.60 3.35 15.58
C PRO A 31 -16.09 3.66 15.51
N VAL A 32 -15.26 2.81 16.11
CA VAL A 32 -13.80 3.00 16.17
C VAL A 32 -13.03 2.24 15.10
N SER A 33 -13.70 1.40 14.31
CA SER A 33 -13.06 0.66 13.20
C SER A 33 -13.18 1.41 11.88
N TRP A 34 -12.30 1.09 10.95
CA TRP A 34 -12.41 1.60 9.57
C TRP A 34 -13.50 0.85 8.79
N SER A 35 -14.13 1.58 7.88
CA SER A 35 -14.88 0.99 6.78
C SER A 35 -13.94 0.45 5.70
N LEU A 36 -14.45 -0.40 4.81
CA LEU A 36 -13.64 -0.88 3.69
C LEU A 36 -13.17 0.26 2.78
N GLY A 37 -14.00 1.28 2.56
CA GLY A 37 -13.63 2.47 1.80
C GLY A 37 -12.46 3.23 2.42
N GLN A 38 -12.38 3.31 3.74
CA GLN A 38 -11.26 3.91 4.45
C GLN A 38 -9.98 3.06 4.33
N VAL A 39 -10.10 1.73 4.33
CA VAL A 39 -8.96 0.84 4.04
C VAL A 39 -8.42 1.09 2.62
N TYR A 40 -9.28 1.26 1.62
CA TYR A 40 -8.86 1.62 0.26
C TYR A 40 -8.10 2.94 0.23
N PHE A 41 -8.61 3.99 0.87
CA PHE A 41 -7.90 5.27 0.94
C PHE A 41 -6.53 5.16 1.60
N HIS A 42 -6.46 4.46 2.73
CA HIS A 42 -5.20 4.21 3.42
C HIS A 42 -4.17 3.53 2.51
N LEU A 43 -4.58 2.50 1.77
CA LEU A 43 -3.72 1.79 0.82
C LEU A 43 -3.29 2.70 -0.33
N ILE A 44 -4.20 3.51 -0.87
CA ILE A 44 -3.91 4.45 -1.96
C ILE A 44 -2.88 5.49 -1.52
N ASP A 45 -3.13 6.17 -0.40
CA ASP A 45 -2.28 7.27 0.07
C ASP A 45 -0.86 6.77 0.42
N ASN A 46 -0.78 5.64 1.14
CA ASN A 46 0.52 5.06 1.46
C ASN A 46 1.27 4.58 0.21
N THR A 47 0.56 4.03 -0.77
CA THR A 47 1.21 3.56 -2.00
C THR A 47 1.77 4.72 -2.80
N TRP A 48 1.09 5.87 -2.88
CA TRP A 48 1.63 7.07 -3.49
C TRP A 48 2.93 7.52 -2.82
N TYR A 49 2.96 7.51 -1.49
CA TYR A 49 4.18 7.80 -0.74
C TYR A 49 5.31 6.82 -1.09
N TYR A 50 5.05 5.52 -1.11
CA TYR A 50 6.07 4.51 -1.43
C TYR A 50 6.59 4.63 -2.87
N LEU A 51 5.72 4.97 -3.82
CA LEU A 51 6.13 5.18 -5.22
C LEU A 51 6.99 6.43 -5.39
N GLU A 52 6.69 7.50 -4.65
CA GLU A 52 7.54 8.70 -4.65
C GLU A 52 8.92 8.41 -4.05
N GLU A 53 8.99 7.70 -2.95
CA GLU A 53 10.26 7.27 -2.35
C GLU A 53 11.06 6.37 -3.31
N ALA A 54 10.39 5.44 -3.99
CA ALA A 54 11.02 4.62 -5.01
C ALA A 54 11.56 5.47 -6.18
N ARG A 55 10.81 6.50 -6.61
CA ARG A 55 11.23 7.45 -7.64
C ARG A 55 12.49 8.22 -7.23
N ILE A 56 12.54 8.73 -5.99
CA ILE A 56 13.71 9.41 -5.43
C ILE A 56 14.92 8.48 -5.47
N CYS A 57 14.79 7.23 -5.04
CA CYS A 57 15.85 6.22 -5.10
C CYS A 57 16.38 6.01 -6.53
N MET A 58 15.48 5.99 -7.53
CA MET A 58 15.86 5.77 -8.93
C MET A 58 16.52 6.98 -9.60
N ASN A 59 16.46 8.16 -8.99
CA ASN A 59 17.02 9.40 -9.52
C ASN A 59 18.30 9.87 -8.80
N SER A 60 18.73 9.18 -7.74
CA SER A 60 19.91 9.52 -6.97
C SER A 60 20.80 8.32 -6.68
N ASP A 61 21.98 8.57 -6.15
CA ASP A 61 22.86 7.58 -5.52
C ASP A 61 23.04 7.86 -4.02
N ASP A 62 22.18 8.72 -3.46
CA ASP A 62 22.23 9.10 -2.06
C ASP A 62 21.97 7.89 -1.16
N TYR A 63 22.69 7.82 -0.05
CA TYR A 63 22.53 6.76 0.96
C TYR A 63 22.68 5.32 0.43
N MET A 64 23.31 5.10 -0.73
CA MET A 64 23.41 3.79 -1.40
C MET A 64 24.06 2.71 -0.51
N HIS A 65 24.90 3.10 0.46
CA HIS A 65 25.56 2.19 1.39
C HIS A 65 24.77 1.93 2.68
N GLU A 66 23.72 2.72 2.93
CA GLU A 66 22.86 2.55 4.09
C GLU A 66 21.99 1.28 3.98
N ARG A 67 21.46 0.82 5.11
CA ARG A 67 20.73 -0.44 5.20
C ARG A 67 19.41 -0.28 5.96
N PRO A 68 18.43 -1.16 5.73
CA PRO A 68 17.30 -1.31 6.62
C PRO A 68 17.77 -1.61 8.05
N LEU A 69 17.00 -1.16 9.04
CA LEU A 69 17.13 -1.63 10.43
C LEU A 69 16.78 -3.13 10.52
N PRO A 70 17.17 -3.84 11.59
CA PRO A 70 16.94 -5.28 11.71
C PRO A 70 15.50 -5.71 11.43
N ASP A 71 14.50 -4.98 11.96
CA ASP A 71 13.09 -5.29 11.75
C ASP A 71 12.67 -5.09 10.29
N GLY A 72 13.13 -4.00 9.66
CA GLY A 72 12.90 -3.74 8.23
C GLY A 72 13.54 -4.79 7.35
N ALA A 73 14.76 -5.20 7.66
CA ALA A 73 15.47 -6.25 6.94
C ALA A 73 14.75 -7.62 7.08
N ALA A 74 14.27 -7.94 8.27
CA ALA A 74 13.51 -9.16 8.50
C ALA A 74 12.19 -9.18 7.75
N MET A 75 11.43 -8.07 7.76
CA MET A 75 10.18 -7.93 7.01
C MET A 75 10.40 -8.12 5.50
N LEU A 76 11.41 -7.46 4.94
CA LEU A 76 11.73 -7.59 3.52
C LEU A 76 12.18 -9.01 3.15
N ALA A 77 13.01 -9.64 4.00
CA ALA A 77 13.47 -11.02 3.77
C ALA A 77 12.33 -12.03 3.83
N ASN A 78 11.41 -11.88 4.79
CA ASN A 78 10.22 -12.72 4.92
C ASN A 78 9.13 -12.40 3.89
N ASN A 79 9.24 -11.25 3.22
CA ASN A 79 8.24 -10.73 2.30
C ASN A 79 6.84 -10.65 2.91
N GLU A 80 6.76 -10.26 4.18
CA GLU A 80 5.53 -10.24 4.97
C GLU A 80 5.65 -9.24 6.14
N PHE A 81 4.51 -8.58 6.48
CA PHE A 81 4.40 -7.84 7.73
C PHE A 81 4.23 -8.81 8.91
N PRO A 82 4.78 -8.50 10.09
CA PRO A 82 4.50 -9.29 11.29
C PRO A 82 3.00 -9.30 11.59
N ASP A 83 2.52 -10.38 12.21
CA ASP A 83 1.10 -10.52 12.60
C ASP A 83 0.66 -9.55 13.71
N ALA A 84 1.60 -8.85 14.33
CA ALA A 84 1.30 -7.80 15.29
C ALA A 84 0.47 -6.68 14.63
N ILE A 85 -0.49 -6.14 15.38
CA ILE A 85 -1.18 -4.91 14.96
C ILE A 85 -0.11 -3.81 14.95
N ILE A 86 0.29 -3.40 13.75
CA ILE A 86 1.14 -2.23 13.59
C ILE A 86 0.20 -1.03 13.75
N GLU A 87 0.25 -0.40 14.92
CA GLU A 87 -0.39 0.90 15.11
C GLU A 87 0.34 1.88 14.18
N GLY A 88 -0.35 2.30 13.11
CA GLY A 88 0.12 3.38 12.28
C GLY A 88 0.18 4.69 13.07
N PRO A 89 0.85 5.73 12.55
CA PRO A 89 0.84 7.04 13.19
C PRO A 89 -0.59 7.55 13.37
N ASP A 90 -0.84 8.35 14.41
CA ASP A 90 -2.16 8.93 14.75
C ASP A 90 -2.87 9.65 13.59
N THR A 91 -2.14 10.00 12.53
CA THR A 91 -2.68 10.55 11.27
C THR A 91 -3.68 9.64 10.55
N ASN A 92 -3.75 8.36 10.92
CA ASN A 92 -4.73 7.41 10.35
C ASN A 92 -6.14 7.55 10.95
N VAL A 93 -6.35 8.39 11.97
CA VAL A 93 -7.63 8.49 12.69
C VAL A 93 -8.71 9.15 11.82
N ASP A 94 -8.35 10.07 10.95
CA ASP A 94 -9.28 10.91 10.18
C ASP A 94 -9.34 10.58 8.68
N ILE A 95 -9.15 9.30 8.30
CA ILE A 95 -9.31 8.92 6.89
C ILE A 95 -10.76 9.17 6.46
N PRO A 96 -10.98 9.97 5.38
CA PRO A 96 -12.33 10.28 4.93
C PRO A 96 -13.04 9.06 4.34
N GLN A 97 -14.37 9.12 4.33
CA GLN A 97 -15.18 8.15 3.60
C GLN A 97 -15.15 8.45 2.09
N PRO A 98 -15.15 7.43 1.22
CA PRO A 98 -15.13 7.67 -0.22
C PRO A 98 -16.39 8.38 -0.70
N GLY A 99 -16.22 9.35 -1.60
CA GLY A 99 -17.32 10.03 -2.28
C GLY A 99 -18.00 9.13 -3.32
N SER A 100 -17.23 8.26 -3.99
CA SER A 100 -17.73 7.30 -4.97
C SER A 100 -16.78 6.11 -5.12
N LYS A 101 -17.28 5.01 -5.67
CA LYS A 101 -16.44 3.86 -6.09
C LYS A 101 -15.46 4.26 -7.19
N TYR A 102 -15.90 5.12 -8.09
CA TYR A 102 -15.08 5.60 -9.20
C TYR A 102 -13.80 6.30 -8.71
N GLN A 103 -13.90 7.10 -7.65
CA GLN A 103 -12.75 7.77 -7.04
C GLN A 103 -11.67 6.77 -6.62
N LEU A 104 -12.05 5.69 -5.93
CA LEU A 104 -11.12 4.65 -5.49
C LEU A 104 -10.51 3.88 -6.67
N LYS A 105 -11.36 3.50 -7.63
CA LYS A 105 -10.94 2.75 -8.82
C LYS A 105 -9.97 3.56 -9.68
N ASP A 106 -10.29 4.84 -9.93
CA ASP A 106 -9.44 5.74 -10.72
C ASP A 106 -8.08 5.95 -10.06
N SER A 107 -8.04 6.17 -8.75
CA SER A 107 -6.79 6.31 -8.00
C SER A 107 -5.91 5.07 -8.09
N LEU A 108 -6.47 3.87 -7.98
CA LEU A 108 -5.72 2.62 -8.14
C LEU A 108 -5.22 2.41 -9.58
N LEU A 109 -6.00 2.82 -10.58
CA LEU A 109 -5.56 2.78 -11.99
C LEU A 109 -4.42 3.76 -12.26
N GLN A 110 -4.45 4.95 -11.64
CA GLN A 110 -3.35 5.91 -11.71
C GLN A 110 -2.08 5.38 -11.06
N ILE A 111 -2.18 4.71 -9.90
CA ILE A 111 -1.05 4.02 -9.24
C ILE A 111 -0.44 2.98 -10.20
N LYS A 112 -1.24 2.19 -10.91
CA LYS A 112 -0.73 1.21 -11.89
C LYS A 112 0.03 1.87 -13.05
N LYS A 113 -0.45 3.01 -13.54
CA LYS A 113 0.27 3.80 -14.56
C LYS A 113 1.60 4.29 -14.02
N GLU A 114 1.62 4.75 -12.77
CA GLU A 114 2.84 5.22 -12.12
C GLU A 114 3.87 4.10 -11.95
N ILE A 115 3.48 2.92 -11.48
CA ILE A 115 4.36 1.74 -11.41
C ILE A 115 4.97 1.42 -12.78
N SER A 116 4.20 1.58 -13.85
CA SER A 116 4.69 1.38 -15.21
C SER A 116 5.70 2.45 -15.63
N SER A 117 5.50 3.71 -15.22
CA SER A 117 6.43 4.81 -15.51
C SER A 117 7.78 4.64 -14.81
N LEU A 118 7.81 4.07 -13.62
CA LEU A 118 9.05 3.78 -12.90
C LEU A 118 9.96 2.79 -13.65
N ALA A 119 9.42 1.96 -14.55
CA ALA A 119 10.21 1.07 -15.39
C ALA A 119 11.21 1.82 -16.31
N ILE A 120 10.87 3.04 -16.72
CA ILE A 120 11.70 3.89 -17.57
C ILE A 120 12.90 4.41 -16.75
N LEU A 121 12.70 4.79 -15.51
CA LEU A 121 13.75 5.30 -14.60
C LEU A 121 14.76 4.23 -14.21
N ASP A 122 14.35 2.97 -14.15
CA ASP A 122 15.22 1.83 -13.82
C ASP A 122 16.40 1.67 -14.81
N SER A 123 16.24 2.20 -16.03
CA SER A 123 17.32 2.22 -17.05
C SER A 123 18.50 3.13 -16.67
N HIS A 124 18.33 4.08 -15.74
CA HIS A 124 19.37 4.99 -15.31
C HIS A 124 20.40 4.35 -14.36
N ASN A 125 20.16 3.12 -13.91
CA ASN A 125 21.05 2.33 -13.05
C ASN A 125 21.49 3.05 -11.76
N ARG A 126 20.67 3.96 -11.23
CA ARG A 126 20.90 4.63 -9.93
C ARG A 126 20.59 3.69 -8.78
N ARG A 127 21.26 3.87 -7.65
CA ARG A 127 21.20 2.97 -6.49
C ARG A 127 20.90 3.70 -5.17
N GLY A 128 20.28 4.86 -5.26
CA GLY A 128 19.91 5.64 -4.09
C GLY A 128 18.96 4.89 -3.16
N LYS A 129 18.93 5.36 -1.93
CA LYS A 129 17.99 4.88 -0.91
C LYS A 129 17.38 6.07 -0.19
N THR A 130 16.18 5.85 0.36
CA THR A 130 15.50 6.82 1.21
C THR A 130 15.15 6.19 2.55
N LYS A 131 14.95 7.03 3.56
CA LYS A 131 14.76 6.57 4.94
C LYS A 131 13.28 6.34 5.24
N HIS A 132 12.90 5.08 5.49
CA HIS A 132 11.62 4.78 6.11
C HIS A 132 11.61 5.23 7.59
N PRO A 133 10.55 5.90 8.10
CA PRO A 133 10.52 6.49 9.44
C PRO A 133 10.88 5.56 10.60
N GLY A 134 10.52 4.27 10.50
CA GLY A 134 10.77 3.28 11.55
C GLY A 134 11.63 2.08 11.15
N LEU A 135 12.01 1.90 9.86
CA LEU A 135 12.61 0.66 9.38
C LEU A 135 13.97 0.84 8.70
N GLY A 136 14.56 2.06 8.75
CA GLY A 136 15.86 2.34 8.15
C GLY A 136 15.78 2.67 6.66
N TYR A 137 16.84 2.40 5.90
CA TYR A 137 16.94 2.84 4.51
C TYR A 137 16.52 1.76 3.51
N PHE A 138 15.62 2.13 2.62
CA PHE A 138 15.05 1.26 1.59
C PHE A 138 15.52 1.69 0.20
N SER A 139 15.82 0.73 -0.64
CA SER A 139 15.99 0.91 -2.09
C SER A 139 14.64 1.05 -2.80
N ALA A 140 14.65 1.42 -4.07
CA ALA A 140 13.44 1.45 -4.89
C ALA A 140 12.69 0.10 -4.91
N ASN A 141 13.42 -1.01 -4.99
CA ASN A 141 12.81 -2.35 -4.96
C ASN A 141 12.22 -2.67 -3.58
N ASP A 142 12.87 -2.25 -2.49
CA ASP A 142 12.34 -2.45 -1.14
C ASP A 142 11.01 -1.69 -0.95
N TRP A 143 10.92 -0.45 -1.45
CA TRP A 143 9.69 0.33 -1.41
C TRP A 143 8.55 -0.30 -2.22
N LEU A 144 8.83 -0.83 -3.42
CA LEU A 144 7.84 -1.53 -4.24
C LEU A 144 7.38 -2.85 -3.58
N GLN A 145 8.32 -3.59 -2.98
CA GLN A 145 8.01 -4.79 -2.22
C GLN A 145 7.16 -4.46 -0.99
N PHE A 146 7.52 -3.40 -0.29
CA PHE A 146 6.78 -2.93 0.89
C PHE A 146 5.34 -2.53 0.54
N ALA A 147 5.13 -1.88 -0.61
CA ALA A 147 3.79 -1.58 -1.12
C ALA A 147 2.97 -2.85 -1.35
N ASP A 148 3.52 -3.88 -2.01
CA ASP A 148 2.84 -5.16 -2.21
C ASP A 148 2.50 -5.86 -0.89
N MET A 149 3.46 -5.90 0.03
CA MET A 149 3.27 -6.46 1.37
C MET A 149 2.16 -5.73 2.12
N HIS A 150 2.05 -4.41 1.99
CA HIS A 150 1.03 -3.59 2.64
C HIS A 150 -0.38 -3.93 2.14
N PHE A 151 -0.57 -4.06 0.83
CA PHE A 151 -1.83 -4.53 0.27
C PHE A 151 -2.21 -5.93 0.78
N ARG A 152 -1.25 -6.86 0.83
CA ARG A 152 -1.49 -8.24 1.32
C ARG A 152 -1.80 -8.26 2.81
N HIS A 153 -1.15 -7.44 3.61
CA HIS A 153 -1.42 -7.30 5.04
C HIS A 153 -2.87 -6.92 5.31
N HIS A 154 -3.42 -5.97 4.54
CA HIS A 154 -4.80 -5.52 4.70
C HIS A 154 -5.86 -6.52 4.21
N LEU A 155 -5.50 -7.64 3.54
CA LEU A 155 -6.46 -8.69 3.18
C LEU A 155 -7.13 -9.32 4.40
N LYS A 156 -6.42 -9.47 5.52
CA LYS A 156 -7.00 -9.98 6.78
C LYS A 156 -8.05 -9.01 7.34
N GLN A 157 -7.78 -7.71 7.29
CA GLN A 157 -8.74 -6.68 7.71
C GLN A 157 -9.94 -6.65 6.77
N LYS A 158 -9.71 -6.65 5.45
CA LYS A 158 -10.77 -6.74 4.43
C LYS A 158 -11.69 -7.93 4.69
N LYS A 159 -11.11 -9.12 4.94
CA LYS A 159 -11.91 -10.32 5.24
C LYS A 159 -12.83 -10.12 6.45
N ARG A 160 -12.34 -9.53 7.54
CA ARG A 160 -13.18 -9.24 8.73
C ARG A 160 -14.34 -8.30 8.40
N ILE A 161 -14.09 -7.28 7.56
CA ILE A 161 -15.14 -6.35 7.12
C ILE A 161 -16.13 -7.07 6.22
N ASP A 162 -15.69 -7.92 5.29
CA ASP A 162 -16.56 -8.73 4.43
C ASP A 162 -17.46 -9.66 5.23
N ASP A 163 -16.92 -10.29 6.28
CA ASP A 163 -17.70 -11.17 7.16
C ASP A 163 -18.78 -10.37 7.91
N PHE A 164 -18.44 -9.16 8.38
CA PHE A 164 -19.40 -8.24 8.99
C PHE A 164 -20.50 -7.81 8.00
N LEU A 165 -20.15 -7.40 6.79
CA LEU A 165 -21.11 -6.96 5.78
C LEU A 165 -22.12 -8.08 5.43
N ARG A 166 -21.63 -9.32 5.27
CA ARG A 166 -22.48 -10.49 5.00
C ARG A 166 -23.45 -10.81 6.14
N ALA A 167 -23.03 -10.63 7.37
CA ALA A 167 -23.88 -10.88 8.55
C ALA A 167 -24.98 -9.83 8.73
N ASN A 168 -24.91 -8.69 8.02
CA ASN A 168 -25.84 -7.57 8.13
C ASN A 168 -26.65 -7.30 6.84
N GLN A 169 -26.61 -8.23 5.88
CA GLN A 169 -27.48 -8.26 4.68
C GLN A 169 -28.75 -9.03 5.02
#